data_e7254437cdb62d8291ac83d4e1259caf
#
_entry.id   e7254437cdb62d8291ac83d4e1259caf
#
_cell.length_a   1.000
_cell.length_b   1.000
_cell.length_c   1.000
_cell.angle_alpha   90.00
_cell.angle_beta   90.00
_cell.angle_gamma   90.00
#
_symmetry.space_group_name_H-M   'P 1'
#
loop_
_entity.id
_entity.type
_entity.pdbx_description
1 polymer ?
#
loop_
_entity_poly.entity_id
_entity_poly.type
_entity_poly.pdbx_seq_one_letter_code
_entity_poly.pdbx_strand_id
1 'polypeptide(L)'
;MSSLDEKRIHDPDSEPERAVVASGTGVAFLSIASGRVGSVSLAHREPAADVATSNDRVVVASEREVLELNGGEAETLGYGPASAVSIDDRGRVLAAGRRGLARRENGEWRSLEVGSDEPAGESRAIEGDLIASAAGVYRIASGELRYSGLEAARDVTSVGTPRAATDAGIYALGNGWLKELDGEFATVSADPGTSSPGALGRAHAASTEGLYAHAEGGWQRRALPTEEPVVDVAYSETVSAVTERGTLLIADDEAEGVWRTHPLGLREVHALAITSR
;
A
#
# COMPACT_ATOMS: atom_id res chain seq x y z
N MET A 1 -16.12 5.25 50.45
CA MET A 1 -16.00 6.14 49.28
C MET A 1 -14.63 5.86 48.66
N SER A 2 -14.58 4.95 47.71
CA SER A 2 -13.34 4.56 47.05
C SER A 2 -13.30 5.31 45.70
N SER A 3 -12.29 6.16 45.58
CA SER A 3 -11.98 6.91 44.39
C SER A 3 -11.55 5.93 43.28
N LEU A 4 -12.27 5.90 42.18
CA LEU A 4 -11.86 5.26 40.93
C LEU A 4 -10.77 6.14 40.31
N ASP A 5 -9.52 5.91 40.67
CA ASP A 5 -8.39 6.35 39.89
C ASP A 5 -8.39 5.54 38.59
N GLU A 6 -8.95 6.15 37.59
CA GLU A 6 -8.87 5.73 36.18
C GLU A 6 -7.39 5.79 35.75
N LYS A 7 -6.71 4.67 35.90
CA LYS A 7 -5.32 4.51 35.51
C LYS A 7 -5.28 4.59 33.97
N ARG A 8 -5.17 5.81 33.45
CA ARG A 8 -4.74 6.05 32.08
C ARG A 8 -3.33 5.48 31.97
N ILE A 9 -3.22 4.27 31.46
CA ILE A 9 -1.95 3.76 30.95
C ILE A 9 -1.71 4.52 29.65
N HIS A 10 -1.15 5.70 29.77
CA HIS A 10 -0.49 6.37 28.67
C HIS A 10 0.89 5.75 28.66
N ASP A 11 1.21 4.96 27.63
CA ASP A 11 2.58 4.57 27.36
C ASP A 11 3.26 5.81 26.76
N PRO A 12 4.11 6.52 27.52
CA PRO A 12 4.64 7.81 27.08
C PRO A 12 5.74 7.69 26.03
N ASP A 13 6.14 6.48 25.64
CA ASP A 13 7.29 6.24 24.77
C ASP A 13 6.94 5.87 23.30
N SER A 14 5.67 5.75 22.95
CA SER A 14 5.27 5.55 21.56
C SER A 14 4.99 6.91 20.91
N GLU A 15 5.96 7.44 20.18
CA GLU A 15 5.70 8.58 19.29
C GLU A 15 4.64 8.19 18.26
N PRO A 16 3.70 9.09 17.93
CA PRO A 16 2.65 8.75 16.98
C PRO A 16 3.22 8.45 15.59
N GLU A 17 2.78 7.34 14.99
CA GLU A 17 3.05 7.02 13.60
C GLU A 17 2.23 7.94 12.70
N ARG A 18 2.76 8.20 11.51
CA ARG A 18 2.02 8.96 10.49
C ARG A 18 1.50 8.01 9.43
N ALA A 19 0.19 7.96 9.26
CA ALA A 19 -0.43 7.36 8.10
C ALA A 19 -0.78 8.42 7.07
N VAL A 20 -0.73 8.04 5.79
CA VAL A 20 -1.02 8.89 4.64
C VAL A 20 -2.06 8.19 3.79
N VAL A 21 -3.15 8.88 3.47
CA VAL A 21 -4.26 8.34 2.68
C VAL A 21 -4.43 9.15 1.41
N ALA A 22 -4.35 8.48 0.26
CA ALA A 22 -4.68 9.04 -1.04
C ALA A 22 -6.15 8.84 -1.38
N SER A 23 -6.82 9.88 -1.87
CA SER A 23 -8.26 9.83 -2.16
C SER A 23 -8.66 10.80 -3.27
N GLY A 24 -9.90 10.66 -3.79
CA GLY A 24 -10.50 11.62 -4.74
C GLY A 24 -10.66 13.03 -4.18
N THR A 25 -10.59 13.21 -2.86
CA THR A 25 -10.63 14.53 -2.21
C THR A 25 -9.25 15.12 -1.93
N GLY A 26 -8.19 14.34 -2.09
CA GLY A 26 -6.81 14.75 -1.84
C GLY A 26 -6.06 13.78 -0.97
N VAL A 27 -4.96 14.25 -0.36
CA VAL A 27 -4.10 13.48 0.52
C VAL A 27 -4.28 13.93 1.96
N ALA A 28 -4.60 12.99 2.85
CA ALA A 28 -4.73 13.24 4.27
C ALA A 28 -3.57 12.62 5.05
N PHE A 29 -3.07 13.36 6.04
CA PHE A 29 -2.17 12.87 7.07
C PHE A 29 -2.95 12.56 8.33
N LEU A 30 -2.65 11.40 8.92
CA LEU A 30 -3.22 10.94 10.17
C LEU A 30 -2.10 10.67 11.16
N SER A 31 -2.31 11.00 12.43
CA SER A 31 -1.46 10.48 13.50
C SER A 31 -2.12 9.26 14.13
N ILE A 32 -1.38 8.16 14.26
CA ILE A 32 -1.84 6.94 14.91
C ILE A 32 -0.95 6.67 16.11
N ALA A 33 -1.56 6.49 17.27
CA ALA A 33 -0.86 6.14 18.50
C ALA A 33 -1.68 5.10 19.27
N SER A 34 -1.06 4.00 19.66
CA SER A 34 -1.70 2.92 20.42
C SER A 34 -3.02 2.46 19.80
N GLY A 35 -3.04 2.26 18.47
CA GLY A 35 -4.21 1.82 17.71
C GLY A 35 -5.36 2.83 17.64
N ARG A 36 -5.07 4.13 17.85
CA ARG A 36 -6.09 5.21 17.79
C ARG A 36 -5.64 6.34 16.87
N VAL A 37 -6.58 6.87 16.13
CA VAL A 37 -6.37 8.09 15.34
C VAL A 37 -6.43 9.30 16.26
N GLY A 38 -5.35 10.07 16.29
CA GLY A 38 -5.27 11.33 17.05
C GLY A 38 -5.75 12.51 16.21
N SER A 39 -5.01 12.87 15.17
CA SER A 39 -5.35 13.99 14.28
C SER A 39 -5.50 13.53 12.83
N VAL A 40 -6.40 14.19 12.11
CA VAL A 40 -6.58 14.05 10.66
C VAL A 40 -6.43 15.43 10.05
N SER A 41 -5.57 15.59 9.07
CA SER A 41 -5.36 16.85 8.36
C SER A 41 -5.25 16.62 6.86
N LEU A 42 -5.90 17.48 6.07
CA LEU A 42 -5.76 17.43 4.61
C LEU A 42 -4.47 18.15 4.22
N ALA A 43 -3.48 17.38 3.76
CA ALA A 43 -2.16 17.90 3.37
C ALA A 43 -2.15 18.43 1.94
N HIS A 44 -2.94 17.82 1.04
CA HIS A 44 -3.05 18.25 -0.36
C HIS A 44 -4.51 18.11 -0.81
N ARG A 45 -5.00 19.06 -1.65
CA ARG A 45 -6.44 19.16 -2.01
C ARG A 45 -6.77 18.67 -3.42
N GLU A 46 -5.80 18.17 -4.16
CA GLU A 46 -6.06 17.59 -5.49
C GLU A 46 -6.20 16.06 -5.38
N PRO A 47 -7.07 15.43 -6.18
CA PRO A 47 -7.23 13.99 -6.22
C PRO A 47 -5.88 13.26 -6.37
N ALA A 48 -5.71 12.23 -5.58
CA ALA A 48 -4.51 11.40 -5.57
C ALA A 48 -4.89 9.94 -5.80
N ALA A 49 -4.17 9.27 -6.70
CA ALA A 49 -4.38 7.88 -7.08
C ALA A 49 -3.62 6.90 -6.19
N ASP A 50 -2.40 7.30 -5.75
CA ASP A 50 -1.53 6.43 -4.98
C ASP A 50 -0.58 7.23 -4.09
N VAL A 51 0.00 6.59 -3.07
CA VAL A 51 0.95 7.19 -2.15
C VAL A 51 1.99 6.18 -1.69
N ALA A 52 3.25 6.60 -1.68
CA ALA A 52 4.36 5.83 -1.15
C ALA A 52 5.11 6.61 -0.06
N THR A 53 5.57 5.89 0.96
CA THR A 53 6.35 6.48 2.05
C THR A 53 7.69 5.76 2.22
N SER A 54 8.71 6.49 2.61
CA SER A 54 10.00 5.93 3.05
C SER A 54 10.61 6.90 4.04
N ASN A 55 10.80 6.48 5.27
CA ASN A 55 11.12 7.36 6.40
C ASN A 55 10.09 8.51 6.45
N ASP A 56 10.55 9.77 6.49
CA ASP A 56 9.67 10.95 6.52
C ASP A 56 9.20 11.42 5.14
N ARG A 57 9.68 10.81 4.05
CA ARG A 57 9.32 11.18 2.68
C ARG A 57 7.95 10.62 2.33
N VAL A 58 7.15 11.44 1.68
CA VAL A 58 5.84 11.07 1.14
C VAL A 58 5.79 11.47 -0.33
N VAL A 59 5.58 10.49 -1.20
CA VAL A 59 5.43 10.70 -2.65
C VAL A 59 4.02 10.32 -3.06
N VAL A 60 3.42 11.12 -3.90
CA VAL A 60 2.01 11.01 -4.30
C VAL A 60 1.88 10.94 -5.81
N ALA A 61 1.12 9.98 -6.30
CA ALA A 61 0.66 9.95 -7.69
C ALA A 61 -0.66 10.71 -7.81
N SER A 62 -0.76 11.63 -8.76
CA SER A 62 -2.00 12.32 -9.07
C SER A 62 -2.28 12.34 -10.57
N GLU A 63 -3.50 12.73 -10.95
CA GLU A 63 -3.90 12.89 -12.36
C GLU A 63 -3.11 13.99 -13.10
N ARG A 64 -2.38 14.83 -12.39
CA ARG A 64 -1.62 15.93 -12.95
C ARG A 64 -0.12 15.70 -12.90
N GLU A 65 0.37 15.23 -11.75
CA GLU A 65 1.80 15.22 -11.46
C GLU A 65 2.14 14.21 -10.36
N VAL A 66 3.40 13.80 -10.32
CA VAL A 66 3.99 13.16 -9.14
C VAL A 66 4.51 14.24 -8.20
N LEU A 67 4.09 14.19 -6.96
CA LEU A 67 4.41 15.19 -5.94
C LEU A 67 5.23 14.57 -4.80
N GLU A 68 6.10 15.36 -4.20
CA GLU A 68 6.69 15.06 -2.89
C GLU A 68 6.10 16.04 -1.85
N LEU A 69 5.57 15.49 -0.75
CA LEU A 69 4.97 16.29 0.32
C LEU A 69 5.95 16.44 1.47
N ASN A 70 6.31 17.68 1.78
CA ASN A 70 7.21 18.05 2.87
C ASN A 70 6.48 18.98 3.85
N GLY A 71 6.04 18.44 5.01
CA GLY A 71 5.44 19.26 6.07
C GLY A 71 4.19 20.05 5.68
N GLY A 72 3.51 19.70 4.59
CA GLY A 72 2.32 20.40 4.06
C GLY A 72 2.59 21.23 2.81
N GLU A 73 3.84 21.36 2.37
CA GLU A 73 4.20 21.88 1.06
C GLU A 73 4.31 20.75 0.04
N ALA A 74 3.78 20.97 -1.18
CA ALA A 74 3.83 20.02 -2.28
C ALA A 74 4.84 20.50 -3.32
N GLU A 75 5.85 19.69 -3.60
CA GLU A 75 6.83 19.92 -4.65
C GLU A 75 6.57 18.97 -5.82
N THR A 76 6.48 19.51 -7.05
CA THR A 76 6.35 18.69 -8.25
C THR A 76 7.67 18.01 -8.61
N LEU A 77 7.61 16.73 -8.92
CA LEU A 77 8.79 15.97 -9.34
C LEU A 77 8.98 15.92 -10.87
N GLY A 78 8.04 16.49 -11.65
CA GLY A 78 8.20 16.67 -13.10
C GLY A 78 7.94 15.40 -13.94
N TYR A 79 7.22 14.40 -13.42
CA TYR A 79 6.85 13.20 -14.19
C TYR A 79 5.61 13.43 -15.07
N GLY A 80 4.62 14.16 -14.58
CA GLY A 80 3.28 14.30 -15.13
C GLY A 80 2.28 13.33 -14.49
N PRO A 81 1.13 13.09 -15.12
CA PRO A 81 0.09 12.20 -14.59
C PRO A 81 0.60 10.80 -14.28
N ALA A 82 0.31 10.31 -13.07
CA ALA A 82 0.71 8.99 -12.60
C ALA A 82 -0.48 8.27 -11.93
N SER A 83 -0.52 6.95 -12.10
CA SER A 83 -1.47 6.04 -11.45
C SER A 83 -0.86 5.28 -10.26
N ALA A 84 0.46 5.11 -10.24
CA ALA A 84 1.17 4.42 -9.18
C ALA A 84 2.53 5.07 -8.90
N VAL A 85 2.95 5.03 -7.64
CA VAL A 85 4.27 5.49 -7.18
C VAL A 85 4.86 4.50 -6.17
N SER A 86 6.19 4.46 -6.11
CA SER A 86 6.92 3.72 -5.09
C SER A 86 8.24 4.41 -4.76
N ILE A 87 8.82 4.10 -3.62
CA ILE A 87 10.16 4.51 -3.22
C ILE A 87 10.96 3.23 -3.00
N ASP A 88 12.02 3.03 -3.79
CA ASP A 88 12.85 1.85 -3.67
C ASP A 88 13.83 1.91 -2.47
N ASP A 89 14.50 0.79 -2.17
CA ASP A 89 15.45 0.65 -1.04
C ASP A 89 16.60 1.66 -1.07
N ARG A 90 16.84 2.32 -2.20
CA ARG A 90 17.85 3.37 -2.36
C ARG A 90 17.25 4.78 -2.26
N GLY A 91 15.98 4.89 -1.93
CA GLY A 91 15.25 6.15 -1.82
C GLY A 91 14.94 6.80 -3.18
N ARG A 92 15.01 6.05 -4.29
CA ARG A 92 14.66 6.56 -5.62
C ARG A 92 13.16 6.39 -5.85
N VAL A 93 12.54 7.41 -6.43
CA VAL A 93 11.12 7.37 -6.77
C VAL A 93 10.91 6.62 -8.08
N LEU A 94 9.97 5.70 -8.07
CA LEU A 94 9.38 5.09 -9.26
C LEU A 94 7.99 5.67 -9.47
N ALA A 95 7.62 5.90 -10.71
CA ALA A 95 6.28 6.34 -11.07
C ALA A 95 5.82 5.65 -12.35
N ALA A 96 4.54 5.29 -12.37
CA ALA A 96 3.90 4.73 -13.53
C ALA A 96 2.64 5.50 -13.89
N GLY A 97 2.37 5.63 -15.18
CA GLY A 97 1.21 6.32 -15.71
C GLY A 97 1.20 6.23 -17.24
N ARG A 98 0.53 7.17 -17.90
CA ARG A 98 0.41 7.18 -19.37
C ARG A 98 1.75 7.32 -20.10
N ARG A 99 2.80 7.78 -19.42
CA ARG A 99 4.16 7.88 -19.97
C ARG A 99 4.96 6.59 -19.82
N GLY A 100 4.35 5.52 -19.32
CA GLY A 100 5.00 4.26 -18.99
C GLY A 100 5.57 4.28 -17.57
N LEU A 101 6.51 3.38 -17.27
CA LEU A 101 7.22 3.34 -16.00
C LEU A 101 8.53 4.12 -16.10
N ALA A 102 8.82 4.93 -15.10
CA ALA A 102 10.09 5.64 -15.00
C ALA A 102 10.62 5.66 -13.56
N ARG A 103 11.93 5.82 -13.44
CA ARG A 103 12.63 5.98 -12.17
C ARG A 103 13.34 7.33 -12.13
N ARG A 104 13.22 8.02 -11.00
CA ARG A 104 13.90 9.30 -10.77
C ARG A 104 15.29 9.06 -10.21
N GLU A 105 16.32 9.52 -10.95
CA GLU A 105 17.72 9.40 -10.58
C GLU A 105 18.39 10.78 -10.72
N ASN A 106 19.03 11.24 -9.66
CA ASN A 106 19.72 12.56 -9.62
C ASN A 106 18.81 13.73 -10.07
N GLY A 107 17.53 13.69 -9.76
CA GLY A 107 16.56 14.72 -10.11
C GLY A 107 15.92 14.55 -11.49
N GLU A 108 16.38 13.62 -12.32
CA GLU A 108 15.88 13.36 -13.68
C GLU A 108 15.09 12.05 -13.76
N TRP A 109 14.04 12.02 -14.58
CA TRP A 109 13.28 10.82 -14.88
C TRP A 109 13.91 10.03 -16.03
N ARG A 110 14.12 8.74 -15.78
CA ARG A 110 14.59 7.77 -16.78
C ARG A 110 13.54 6.71 -16.99
N SER A 111 13.06 6.57 -18.22
CA SER A 111 12.10 5.52 -18.60
C SER A 111 12.72 4.14 -18.39
N LEU A 112 11.90 3.22 -17.89
CA LEU A 112 12.21 1.80 -17.79
C LEU A 112 11.39 1.10 -18.88
N GLU A 113 12.08 0.64 -19.91
CA GLU A 113 11.45 0.01 -21.07
C GLU A 113 11.35 -1.50 -20.85
N VAL A 114 10.33 -2.11 -21.44
CA VAL A 114 10.22 -3.56 -21.46
C VAL A 114 11.26 -4.11 -22.43
N GLY A 115 12.05 -5.06 -21.96
CA GLY A 115 13.09 -5.71 -22.77
C GLY A 115 12.55 -6.69 -23.85
N SER A 116 11.24 -6.60 -24.18
CA SER A 116 10.56 -7.37 -25.21
C SER A 116 9.60 -6.46 -25.99
N ASP A 117 9.22 -6.87 -27.20
CA ASP A 117 8.30 -6.15 -28.09
C ASP A 117 6.85 -6.08 -27.57
N GLU A 118 6.55 -6.71 -26.43
CA GLU A 118 5.21 -6.69 -25.82
C GLU A 118 5.09 -5.54 -24.83
N PRO A 119 4.07 -4.66 -24.98
CA PRO A 119 3.84 -3.55 -24.05
C PRO A 119 3.46 -4.08 -22.67
N ALA A 120 4.02 -3.46 -21.61
CA ALA A 120 3.68 -3.80 -20.22
C ALA A 120 2.21 -3.55 -19.85
N GLY A 121 1.43 -2.93 -20.74
CA GLY A 121 0.08 -2.49 -20.43
C GLY A 121 0.07 -1.33 -19.43
N GLU A 122 -1.12 -1.04 -18.91
CA GLU A 122 -1.27 -0.01 -17.87
C GLU A 122 -0.77 -0.55 -16.52
N SER A 123 0.23 0.10 -15.95
CA SER A 123 0.74 -0.23 -14.62
C SER A 123 -0.26 0.23 -13.56
N ARG A 124 -0.56 -0.64 -12.60
CA ARG A 124 -1.58 -0.43 -11.57
C ARG A 124 -0.99 -0.22 -10.18
N ALA A 125 0.07 -0.98 -9.87
CA ALA A 125 0.78 -0.87 -8.59
C ALA A 125 2.28 -1.14 -8.77
N ILE A 126 3.09 -0.61 -7.87
CA ILE A 126 4.54 -0.77 -7.84
C ILE A 126 4.96 -0.99 -6.39
N GLU A 127 5.67 -2.08 -6.12
CA GLU A 127 6.37 -2.26 -4.85
C GLU A 127 7.74 -2.90 -5.05
N GLY A 128 8.77 -2.21 -4.58
CA GLY A 128 10.15 -2.66 -4.74
C GLY A 128 10.56 -2.77 -6.20
N ASP A 129 10.86 -3.98 -6.66
CA ASP A 129 11.22 -4.29 -8.05
C ASP A 129 10.05 -4.90 -8.86
N LEU A 130 8.87 -5.04 -8.24
CA LEU A 130 7.68 -5.63 -8.87
C LEU A 130 6.70 -4.57 -9.33
N ILE A 131 6.06 -4.84 -10.46
CA ILE A 131 5.04 -4.01 -11.06
C ILE A 131 3.83 -4.87 -11.42
N ALA A 132 2.66 -4.52 -10.90
CA ALA A 132 1.40 -5.06 -11.35
C ALA A 132 0.89 -4.27 -12.56
N SER A 133 0.43 -4.96 -13.58
CA SER A 133 -0.16 -4.33 -14.76
C SER A 133 -1.32 -5.14 -15.32
N ALA A 134 -2.08 -4.52 -16.23
CA ALA A 134 -3.14 -5.19 -16.97
C ALA A 134 -2.62 -6.39 -17.80
N ALA A 135 -1.36 -6.34 -18.25
CA ALA A 135 -0.74 -7.41 -19.02
C ALA A 135 -0.05 -8.48 -18.14
N GLY A 136 0.06 -8.24 -16.82
CA GLY A 136 0.63 -9.20 -15.88
C GLY A 136 1.62 -8.57 -14.90
N VAL A 137 2.46 -9.41 -14.28
CA VAL A 137 3.51 -8.97 -13.38
C VAL A 137 4.82 -8.81 -14.12
N TYR A 138 5.47 -7.69 -13.89
CA TYR A 138 6.82 -7.38 -14.39
C TYR A 138 7.78 -7.19 -13.24
N ARG A 139 9.07 -7.39 -13.51
CA ARG A 139 10.16 -7.17 -12.56
C ARG A 139 11.21 -6.25 -13.16
N ILE A 140 11.68 -5.29 -12.36
CA ILE A 140 12.83 -4.46 -12.72
C ILE A 140 14.11 -5.28 -12.50
N ALA A 141 14.82 -5.59 -13.58
CA ALA A 141 16.09 -6.30 -13.52
C ALA A 141 17.11 -5.59 -14.43
N SER A 142 18.26 -5.22 -13.87
CA SER A 142 19.35 -4.54 -14.61
C SER A 142 18.92 -3.24 -15.33
N GLY A 143 17.88 -2.57 -14.81
CA GLY A 143 17.36 -1.31 -15.39
C GLY A 143 16.32 -1.50 -16.50
N GLU A 144 15.90 -2.73 -16.77
CA GLU A 144 14.88 -3.08 -17.75
C GLU A 144 13.68 -3.75 -17.04
N LEU A 145 12.51 -3.70 -17.67
CA LEU A 145 11.35 -4.46 -17.26
C LEU A 145 11.37 -5.84 -17.92
N ARG A 146 11.21 -6.87 -17.11
CA ARG A 146 11.08 -8.25 -17.60
C ARG A 146 9.75 -8.82 -17.16
N TYR A 147 9.04 -9.42 -18.09
CA TYR A 147 7.81 -10.13 -17.79
C TYR A 147 8.09 -11.29 -16.82
N SER A 148 7.34 -11.33 -15.74
CA SER A 148 7.49 -12.33 -14.68
C SER A 148 6.36 -13.36 -14.65
N GLY A 149 5.33 -13.19 -15.45
CA GLY A 149 4.16 -14.09 -15.52
C GLY A 149 2.89 -13.44 -14.99
N LEU A 150 1.86 -14.26 -14.85
CA LEU A 150 0.49 -13.91 -14.52
C LEU A 150 -0.16 -12.98 -15.55
N GLU A 151 -1.47 -12.88 -15.47
CA GLU A 151 -2.28 -11.97 -16.28
C GLU A 151 -3.16 -11.13 -15.34
N ALA A 152 -3.58 -9.95 -15.78
CA ALA A 152 -4.50 -9.08 -15.07
C ALA A 152 -4.11 -8.84 -13.59
N ALA A 153 -2.82 -8.57 -13.34
CA ALA A 153 -2.35 -8.22 -12.01
C ALA A 153 -2.89 -6.85 -11.60
N ARG A 154 -3.40 -6.75 -10.38
CA ARG A 154 -3.94 -5.53 -9.81
C ARG A 154 -2.98 -4.90 -8.82
N ASP A 155 -2.34 -5.73 -8.00
CA ASP A 155 -1.42 -5.30 -6.97
C ASP A 155 -0.32 -6.33 -6.73
N VAL A 156 0.79 -5.91 -6.16
CA VAL A 156 1.95 -6.76 -5.85
C VAL A 156 2.57 -6.34 -4.53
N THR A 157 3.15 -7.32 -3.84
CA THR A 157 4.08 -7.06 -2.73
C THR A 157 5.40 -7.79 -2.96
N SER A 158 6.50 -7.11 -2.71
CA SER A 158 7.87 -7.65 -2.78
C SER A 158 8.42 -8.07 -1.42
N VAL A 159 7.67 -7.82 -0.35
CA VAL A 159 8.07 -8.10 1.03
C VAL A 159 8.03 -9.59 1.32
N GLY A 160 9.16 -10.14 1.77
CA GLY A 160 9.29 -11.56 2.11
C GLY A 160 9.21 -12.48 0.89
N THR A 161 8.19 -13.33 0.83
CA THR A 161 7.80 -14.05 -0.38
C THR A 161 6.94 -13.14 -1.25
N PRO A 162 7.40 -12.76 -2.45
CA PRO A 162 6.62 -11.88 -3.32
C PRO A 162 5.25 -12.46 -3.64
N ARG A 163 4.23 -11.60 -3.64
CA ARG A 163 2.85 -11.98 -3.97
C ARG A 163 2.23 -11.03 -4.99
N ALA A 164 1.21 -11.52 -5.67
CA ALA A 164 0.40 -10.72 -6.59
C ALA A 164 -1.09 -10.99 -6.36
N ALA A 165 -1.87 -9.92 -6.33
CA ALA A 165 -3.33 -9.92 -6.41
C ALA A 165 -3.74 -9.81 -7.88
N THR A 166 -4.65 -10.68 -8.32
CA THR A 166 -5.12 -10.76 -9.71
C THR A 166 -6.63 -10.94 -9.78
N ASP A 167 -7.18 -10.89 -10.98
CA ASP A 167 -8.59 -11.23 -11.23
C ASP A 167 -8.89 -12.73 -11.00
N ALA A 168 -7.87 -13.56 -10.84
CA ALA A 168 -8.03 -15.01 -10.70
C ALA A 168 -7.58 -15.55 -9.33
N GLY A 169 -6.95 -14.75 -8.49
CA GLY A 169 -6.50 -15.19 -7.17
C GLY A 169 -5.32 -14.41 -6.61
N ILE A 170 -4.86 -14.85 -5.44
CA ILE A 170 -3.57 -14.49 -4.86
C ILE A 170 -2.55 -15.54 -5.24
N TYR A 171 -1.40 -15.07 -5.71
CA TYR A 171 -0.28 -15.92 -6.11
C TYR A 171 0.98 -15.54 -5.33
N ALA A 172 1.77 -16.54 -4.94
CA ALA A 172 3.10 -16.37 -4.37
C ALA A 172 4.19 -16.80 -5.35
N LEU A 173 5.31 -16.10 -5.36
CA LEU A 173 6.44 -16.38 -6.23
C LEU A 173 7.46 -17.29 -5.52
N GLY A 174 7.55 -18.52 -6.02
CA GLY A 174 8.61 -19.49 -5.68
C GLY A 174 9.48 -19.79 -6.90
N ASN A 175 9.55 -21.04 -7.31
CA ASN A 175 10.13 -21.46 -8.61
C ASN A 175 9.22 -21.12 -9.81
N GLY A 176 8.24 -20.26 -9.61
CA GLY A 176 7.18 -19.79 -10.48
C GLY A 176 6.03 -19.32 -9.62
N TRP A 177 5.01 -18.74 -10.24
CA TRP A 177 3.83 -18.28 -9.53
C TRP A 177 2.94 -19.46 -9.13
N LEU A 178 2.69 -19.61 -7.84
CA LEU A 178 1.83 -20.63 -7.26
C LEU A 178 0.58 -19.96 -6.67
N LYS A 179 -0.59 -20.41 -7.09
CA LYS A 179 -1.85 -19.90 -6.54
C LYS A 179 -2.02 -20.33 -5.09
N GLU A 180 -2.24 -19.37 -4.21
CA GLU A 180 -2.51 -19.58 -2.78
C GLU A 180 -4.00 -19.45 -2.43
N LEU A 181 -4.75 -18.60 -3.15
CA LEU A 181 -6.16 -18.33 -2.89
C LEU A 181 -6.90 -18.05 -4.19
N ASP A 182 -8.08 -18.62 -4.39
CA ASP A 182 -8.95 -18.36 -5.52
C ASP A 182 -9.82 -17.13 -5.27
N GLY A 183 -10.14 -16.39 -6.32
CA GLY A 183 -11.05 -15.23 -6.29
C GLY A 183 -10.47 -14.01 -7.00
N GLU A 184 -11.23 -12.92 -7.00
CA GLU A 184 -10.82 -11.64 -7.56
C GLU A 184 -10.33 -10.75 -6.42
N PHE A 185 -9.05 -10.35 -6.45
CA PHE A 185 -8.42 -9.55 -5.39
C PHE A 185 -7.98 -8.19 -5.91
N ALA A 186 -8.28 -7.15 -5.12
CA ALA A 186 -7.91 -5.77 -5.44
C ALA A 186 -6.49 -5.43 -4.94
N THR A 187 -6.12 -5.90 -3.74
CA THR A 187 -4.84 -5.56 -3.11
C THR A 187 -4.23 -6.77 -2.39
N VAL A 188 -2.91 -6.74 -2.25
CA VAL A 188 -2.14 -7.67 -1.42
C VAL A 188 -0.97 -6.92 -0.78
N SER A 189 -0.83 -7.03 0.53
CA SER A 189 0.27 -6.41 1.28
C SER A 189 0.88 -7.42 2.25
N ALA A 190 2.17 -7.32 2.54
CA ALA A 190 2.87 -8.19 3.47
C ALA A 190 3.58 -7.38 4.56
N ASP A 191 3.62 -7.95 5.76
CA ASP A 191 4.21 -7.32 6.94
C ASP A 191 5.74 -7.41 6.90
N PRO A 192 6.45 -6.28 6.76
CA PRO A 192 7.90 -6.28 6.78
C PRO A 192 8.49 -6.74 8.12
N GLY A 193 7.76 -6.56 9.23
CA GLY A 193 8.20 -6.97 10.56
C GLY A 193 8.21 -8.48 10.78
N THR A 194 7.39 -9.23 10.05
CA THR A 194 7.32 -10.71 10.16
C THR A 194 7.90 -11.42 8.95
N SER A 195 8.28 -10.70 7.92
CA SER A 195 8.74 -11.25 6.66
C SER A 195 10.27 -11.24 6.58
N SER A 196 10.83 -12.28 5.97
CA SER A 196 12.24 -12.34 5.56
C SER A 196 12.34 -12.95 4.16
N PRO A 197 13.42 -12.72 3.41
CA PRO A 197 13.54 -13.24 2.04
C PRO A 197 13.26 -14.73 1.96
N GLY A 198 12.24 -15.12 1.19
CA GLY A 198 11.82 -16.52 1.01
C GLY A 198 10.99 -17.10 2.17
N ALA A 199 10.70 -16.33 3.22
CA ALA A 199 9.82 -16.76 4.29
C ALA A 199 8.38 -16.29 4.08
N LEU A 200 7.43 -17.12 4.45
CA LEU A 200 6.01 -16.77 4.46
C LEU A 200 5.71 -15.96 5.73
N GLY A 201 5.82 -14.64 5.60
CA GLY A 201 5.41 -13.72 6.66
C GLY A 201 3.88 -13.51 6.69
N ARG A 202 3.43 -12.72 7.66
CA ARG A 202 2.05 -12.25 7.72
C ARG A 202 1.74 -11.39 6.51
N ALA A 203 0.60 -11.62 5.88
CA ALA A 203 0.14 -10.86 4.73
C ALA A 203 -1.38 -10.69 4.77
N HIS A 204 -1.90 -9.67 4.12
CA HIS A 204 -3.32 -9.46 3.91
C HIS A 204 -3.62 -9.28 2.43
N ALA A 205 -4.81 -9.70 2.03
CA ALA A 205 -5.35 -9.48 0.70
C ALA A 205 -6.82 -9.09 0.81
N ALA A 206 -7.27 -8.16 0.00
CA ALA A 206 -8.65 -7.73 0.00
C ALA A 206 -9.33 -7.96 -1.35
N SER A 207 -10.59 -8.38 -1.27
CA SER A 207 -11.52 -8.55 -2.37
C SER A 207 -12.84 -7.84 -2.05
N THR A 208 -13.79 -7.83 -2.99
CA THR A 208 -15.15 -7.36 -2.72
C THR A 208 -15.88 -8.21 -1.68
N GLU A 209 -15.42 -9.44 -1.43
CA GLU A 209 -16.01 -10.34 -0.44
C GLU A 209 -15.47 -10.11 0.99
N GLY A 210 -14.35 -9.39 1.14
CA GLY A 210 -13.77 -9.03 2.44
C GLY A 210 -12.26 -9.07 2.48
N LEU A 211 -11.73 -8.98 3.69
CA LEU A 211 -10.30 -9.04 4.00
C LEU A 211 -9.90 -10.46 4.37
N TYR A 212 -8.75 -10.89 3.86
CA TYR A 212 -8.13 -12.17 4.15
C TYR A 212 -6.75 -11.95 4.76
N ALA A 213 -6.39 -12.71 5.77
CA ALA A 213 -5.06 -12.72 6.37
C ALA A 213 -4.39 -14.07 6.13
N HIS A 214 -3.12 -14.02 5.76
CA HIS A 214 -2.24 -15.17 5.63
C HIS A 214 -1.42 -15.34 6.92
N ALA A 215 -1.50 -16.52 7.52
CA ALA A 215 -0.71 -16.94 8.67
C ALA A 215 -0.33 -18.43 8.54
N GLU A 216 0.22 -19.02 9.59
CA GLU A 216 0.45 -20.46 9.64
C GLU A 216 -0.85 -21.21 9.30
N GLY A 217 -0.85 -21.96 8.20
CA GLY A 217 -2.02 -22.72 7.72
C GLY A 217 -2.75 -22.12 6.53
N GLY A 218 -2.30 -20.98 6.00
CA GLY A 218 -2.80 -20.37 4.76
C GLY A 218 -3.72 -19.18 4.99
N TRP A 219 -4.49 -18.83 3.96
CA TRP A 219 -5.36 -17.66 3.94
C TRP A 219 -6.67 -17.92 4.71
N GLN A 220 -7.05 -16.99 5.56
CA GLN A 220 -8.29 -17.01 6.32
C GLN A 220 -9.02 -15.68 6.21
N ARG A 221 -10.31 -15.73 5.92
CA ARG A 221 -11.17 -14.54 5.92
C ARG A 221 -11.26 -13.96 7.32
N ARG A 222 -11.15 -12.63 7.42
CA ARG A 222 -11.30 -11.88 8.67
C ARG A 222 -12.66 -11.24 8.76
N ALA A 223 -13.29 -11.34 9.92
CA ALA A 223 -14.50 -10.57 10.21
C ALA A 223 -14.11 -9.10 10.39
N LEU A 224 -14.77 -8.21 9.67
CA LEU A 224 -14.60 -6.77 9.81
C LEU A 224 -15.89 -6.15 10.40
N PRO A 225 -15.78 -5.05 11.14
CA PRO A 225 -16.96 -4.33 11.66
C PRO A 225 -17.68 -3.48 10.60
N THR A 226 -17.36 -3.66 9.35
CA THR A 226 -17.95 -2.96 8.20
C THR A 226 -18.05 -3.89 7.00
N GLU A 227 -19.02 -3.64 6.12
CA GLU A 227 -19.17 -4.30 4.81
C GLU A 227 -18.56 -3.46 3.66
N GLU A 228 -17.93 -2.34 3.98
CA GLU A 228 -17.28 -1.50 2.97
C GLU A 228 -16.08 -2.23 2.38
N PRO A 229 -15.90 -2.21 1.04
CA PRO A 229 -14.73 -2.80 0.40
C PRO A 229 -13.42 -2.20 0.93
N VAL A 230 -12.49 -3.03 1.36
CA VAL A 230 -11.12 -2.63 1.69
C VAL A 230 -10.37 -2.44 0.38
N VAL A 231 -9.69 -1.31 0.25
CA VAL A 231 -8.92 -0.96 -0.96
C VAL A 231 -7.43 -1.06 -0.74
N ASP A 232 -6.95 -0.91 0.50
CA ASP A 232 -5.53 -1.02 0.79
C ASP A 232 -5.26 -1.40 2.24
N VAL A 233 -4.08 -1.99 2.49
CA VAL A 233 -3.61 -2.46 3.80
C VAL A 233 -2.15 -2.05 4.00
N ALA A 234 -1.85 -1.43 5.13
CA ALA A 234 -0.51 -1.05 5.53
C ALA A 234 -0.16 -1.58 6.92
N TYR A 235 1.13 -1.74 7.16
CA TYR A 235 1.68 -2.27 8.41
C TYR A 235 2.54 -1.26 9.12
N SER A 236 2.44 -1.29 10.44
CA SER A 236 3.30 -0.62 11.38
C SER A 236 3.45 -1.51 12.63
N GLU A 237 3.33 -0.98 13.83
CA GLU A 237 3.18 -1.82 15.04
C GLU A 237 1.91 -2.67 14.96
N THR A 238 0.89 -2.18 14.26
CA THR A 238 -0.38 -2.87 14.02
C THR A 238 -0.70 -2.91 12.52
N VAL A 239 -1.71 -3.70 12.16
CA VAL A 239 -2.27 -3.69 10.81
C VAL A 239 -3.32 -2.59 10.71
N SER A 240 -3.23 -1.81 9.66
CA SER A 240 -4.24 -0.82 9.29
C SER A 240 -4.77 -1.12 7.89
N ALA A 241 -6.07 -0.97 7.69
CA ALA A 241 -6.72 -1.10 6.39
C ALA A 241 -7.63 0.10 6.15
N VAL A 242 -7.81 0.47 4.90
CA VAL A 242 -8.70 1.57 4.53
C VAL A 242 -9.75 1.09 3.55
N THR A 243 -10.97 1.60 3.69
CA THR A 243 -12.08 1.29 2.79
C THR A 243 -12.23 2.37 1.72
N GLU A 244 -12.84 2.02 0.59
CA GLU A 244 -13.17 2.94 -0.50
C GLU A 244 -13.95 4.18 -0.02
N ARG A 245 -14.80 4.02 1.00
CA ARG A 245 -15.63 5.09 1.55
C ARG A 245 -14.97 5.95 2.62
N GLY A 246 -13.70 5.65 2.95
CA GLY A 246 -12.92 6.45 3.88
C GLY A 246 -13.09 6.07 5.34
N THR A 247 -13.32 4.79 5.63
CA THR A 247 -13.21 4.23 6.97
C THR A 247 -11.81 3.64 7.14
N LEU A 248 -11.05 4.11 8.12
CA LEU A 248 -9.81 3.47 8.55
C LEU A 248 -10.14 2.39 9.59
N LEU A 249 -9.60 1.22 9.38
CA LEU A 249 -9.68 0.05 10.26
C LEU A 249 -8.29 -0.15 10.88
N ILE A 250 -8.19 -0.23 12.19
CA ILE A 250 -6.94 -0.53 12.90
C ILE A 250 -7.17 -1.79 13.73
N ALA A 251 -6.34 -2.81 13.53
CA ALA A 251 -6.41 -4.02 14.32
C ALA A 251 -6.01 -3.74 15.77
N ASP A 252 -6.85 -4.09 16.72
CA ASP A 252 -6.56 -4.04 18.17
C ASP A 252 -6.00 -5.38 18.64
N ASP A 253 -6.64 -6.46 18.19
CA ASP A 253 -6.15 -7.82 18.26
C ASP A 253 -6.54 -8.55 16.97
N GLU A 254 -5.57 -8.71 16.08
CA GLU A 254 -5.80 -9.35 14.79
C GLU A 254 -6.11 -10.85 14.94
N ALA A 255 -5.52 -11.49 15.93
CA ALA A 255 -5.73 -12.93 16.16
C ALA A 255 -7.17 -13.20 16.58
N GLU A 256 -7.79 -12.30 17.33
CA GLU A 256 -9.19 -12.37 17.74
C GLU A 256 -10.14 -11.66 16.75
N GLY A 257 -9.61 -10.99 15.70
CA GLY A 257 -10.42 -10.27 14.72
C GLY A 257 -11.05 -9.00 15.27
N VAL A 258 -10.43 -8.36 16.27
CA VAL A 258 -10.93 -7.12 16.87
C VAL A 258 -10.36 -5.92 16.12
N TRP A 259 -11.25 -5.14 15.50
CA TRP A 259 -10.90 -3.96 14.71
C TRP A 259 -11.59 -2.73 15.25
N ARG A 260 -10.86 -1.62 15.30
CA ARG A 260 -11.42 -0.29 15.56
C ARG A 260 -11.68 0.42 14.25
N THR A 261 -12.79 1.14 14.17
CA THR A 261 -13.18 1.92 13.00
C THR A 261 -13.05 3.40 13.26
N HIS A 262 -12.48 4.12 12.29
CA HIS A 262 -12.33 5.57 12.33
C HIS A 262 -12.78 6.19 10.99
N PRO A 263 -13.97 6.79 10.93
CA PRO A 263 -14.40 7.52 9.73
C PRO A 263 -13.49 8.72 9.48
N LEU A 264 -12.89 8.82 8.29
CA LEU A 264 -11.94 9.86 7.92
C LEU A 264 -12.62 11.08 7.27
N GLY A 265 -13.86 10.94 6.83
CA GLY A 265 -14.55 11.97 6.06
C GLY A 265 -14.01 12.13 4.62
N LEU A 266 -13.19 11.19 4.16
CA LEU A 266 -12.69 11.11 2.80
C LEU A 266 -13.66 10.34 1.90
N ARG A 267 -13.52 10.47 0.60
CA ARG A 267 -14.29 9.72 -0.40
C ARG A 267 -13.37 9.26 -1.51
N GLU A 268 -13.74 8.14 -2.15
CA GLU A 268 -12.95 7.58 -3.24
C GLU A 268 -11.50 7.38 -2.77
N VAL A 269 -11.34 6.63 -1.68
CA VAL A 269 -10.01 6.31 -1.16
C VAL A 269 -9.38 5.25 -2.05
N HIS A 270 -8.10 5.44 -2.35
CA HIS A 270 -7.35 4.60 -3.29
C HIS A 270 -6.17 3.89 -2.64
N ALA A 271 -5.44 4.56 -1.73
CA ALA A 271 -4.24 3.99 -1.14
C ALA A 271 -4.00 4.48 0.29
N LEU A 272 -3.25 3.67 1.05
CA LEU A 272 -2.80 3.90 2.41
C LEU A 272 -1.31 3.58 2.52
N ALA A 273 -0.53 4.49 3.06
CA ALA A 273 0.85 4.21 3.43
C ALA A 273 1.10 4.66 4.87
N ILE A 274 2.01 3.98 5.58
CA ILE A 274 2.43 4.36 6.93
C ILE A 274 3.93 4.67 6.87
N THR A 275 4.34 5.81 7.41
CA THR A 275 5.76 6.14 7.50
C THR A 275 6.41 5.21 8.52
N SER A 276 7.37 4.39 8.06
CA SER A 276 8.27 3.67 8.94
C SER A 276 9.29 4.64 9.53
N ARG A 277 9.65 4.40 10.77
CA ARG A 277 10.75 5.11 11.44
C ARG A 277 12.10 4.52 11.10
#